data_c683633cf9fdfd2dbd74bdd8d2bb27bd
#
_entry.id   c683633cf9fdfd2dbd74bdd8d2bb27bd
#
_cell.length_a   1.000
_cell.length_b   1.000
_cell.length_c   1.000
_cell.angle_alpha   90.00
_cell.angle_beta   90.00
_cell.angle_gamma   90.00
#
_symmetry.space_group_name_H-M   'P 1'
#
loop_
_entity.id
_entity.type
_entity.pdbx_description
1 polymer ?
#
loop_
_entity_poly.entity_id
_entity_poly.type
_entity_poly.pdbx_seq_one_letter_code
_entity_poly.pdbx_strand_id
1 'polypeptide(L)'
;MNKYLTWVEVNLAAIRHNVRVLRKLAPPSAGLAGKTKILTVIKADAYGHGMIPVAKVLVKEKVDFLGLSNLTEGITLRKAGIKTPILLFETTLAEQAKDIIDYRLTPTVCTHELAAALNHYAQKRKCVVDIHVKVDTGMGRLGVWHEEALGFIKKLSRLRNLRIQGICTHFPSADTDRAFTQKQIQQLSTLVGQLKRSDSNILYVHAANSMGLVGYKAQILNLARPGLMLYGLYPRPGLEKKVNLRPAMSVHSKIIFLKRIEKGRSISYGRTFVARRPMTVATLPIGYSDGYLR
;
A
#
# COMPACT_ATOMS: atom_id res chain seq x y z
N MET A 1 -13.41 20.81 -25.05
CA MET A 1 -14.13 20.89 -23.75
C MET A 1 -14.52 19.48 -23.31
N ASN A 2 -14.43 19.17 -22.00
CA ASN A 2 -14.90 17.90 -21.48
C ASN A 2 -16.42 17.79 -21.69
N LYS A 3 -16.89 16.66 -22.27
CA LYS A 3 -18.32 16.41 -22.53
C LYS A 3 -19.10 16.05 -21.26
N TYR A 4 -18.40 15.63 -20.20
CA TYR A 4 -19.01 15.25 -18.93
C TYR A 4 -19.31 16.49 -18.08
N LEU A 5 -20.37 16.41 -17.27
CA LEU A 5 -20.75 17.46 -16.34
C LEU A 5 -19.95 17.34 -15.03
N THR A 6 -19.61 16.12 -14.64
CA THR A 6 -18.74 15.80 -13.51
C THR A 6 -17.68 14.79 -13.95
N TRP A 7 -16.43 14.98 -13.51
CA TRP A 7 -15.34 14.05 -13.87
C TRP A 7 -14.23 14.10 -12.83
N VAL A 8 -13.41 13.07 -12.83
CA VAL A 8 -12.16 12.99 -12.04
C VAL A 8 -10.98 13.18 -12.97
N GLU A 9 -10.00 13.97 -12.55
CA GLU A 9 -8.71 14.07 -13.22
C GLU A 9 -7.62 13.45 -12.34
N VAL A 10 -6.78 12.61 -12.95
CA VAL A 10 -5.63 12.00 -12.28
C VAL A 10 -4.34 12.55 -12.88
N ASN A 11 -3.57 13.24 -12.04
CA ASN A 11 -2.30 13.86 -12.41
C ASN A 11 -1.13 12.87 -12.20
N LEU A 12 -0.75 12.16 -13.26
CA LEU A 12 0.36 11.21 -13.22
C LEU A 12 1.73 11.88 -12.96
N ALA A 13 1.88 13.18 -13.25
CA ALA A 13 3.09 13.92 -12.92
C ALA A 13 3.19 14.16 -11.39
N ALA A 14 2.06 14.30 -10.70
CA ALA A 14 2.03 14.36 -9.24
C ALA A 14 2.48 13.02 -8.64
N ILE A 15 2.01 11.87 -9.15
CA ILE A 15 2.49 10.54 -8.74
C ILE A 15 4.01 10.42 -8.91
N ARG A 16 4.54 10.85 -10.06
CA ARG A 16 5.98 10.87 -10.32
C ARG A 16 6.73 11.74 -9.32
N HIS A 17 6.24 12.94 -9.06
CA HIS A 17 6.82 13.84 -8.06
C HIS A 17 6.84 13.20 -6.68
N ASN A 18 5.71 12.66 -6.25
CA ASN A 18 5.54 12.09 -4.92
C ASN A 18 6.46 10.89 -4.69
N VAL A 19 6.58 9.96 -5.64
CA VAL A 19 7.49 8.82 -5.46
C VAL A 19 8.95 9.25 -5.35
N ARG A 20 9.37 10.30 -6.06
CA ARG A 20 10.72 10.87 -5.93
C ARG A 20 10.95 11.50 -4.56
N VAL A 21 9.95 12.20 -4.02
CA VAL A 21 9.99 12.75 -2.65
C VAL A 21 10.09 11.61 -1.63
N LEU A 22 9.23 10.58 -1.74
CA LEU A 22 9.24 9.43 -0.85
C LEU A 22 10.57 8.68 -0.85
N ARG A 23 11.21 8.56 -2.01
CA ARG A 23 12.56 7.97 -2.13
C ARG A 23 13.63 8.78 -1.41
N LYS A 24 13.54 10.11 -1.42
CA LYS A 24 14.47 10.99 -0.66
C LYS A 24 14.25 10.90 0.85
N LEU A 25 13.03 10.62 1.30
CA LEU A 25 12.70 10.46 2.71
C LEU A 25 13.13 9.09 3.28
N ALA A 26 13.33 8.10 2.42
CA ALA A 26 13.71 6.78 2.83
C ALA A 26 15.11 6.79 3.49
N PRO A 27 15.23 6.32 4.75
CA PRO A 27 16.48 6.35 5.48
C PRO A 27 17.52 5.41 4.83
N PRO A 28 18.81 5.60 5.10
CA PRO A 28 19.81 4.59 4.78
C PRO A 28 19.47 3.27 5.47
N SER A 29 19.74 2.15 4.83
CA SER A 29 19.52 0.81 5.38
C SER A 29 20.82 0.19 5.87
N ALA A 30 20.78 -0.44 7.04
CA ALA A 30 21.93 -1.12 7.62
C ALA A 30 22.28 -2.48 6.95
N GLY A 31 21.39 -3.03 6.10
CA GLY A 31 21.53 -4.39 5.58
C GLY A 31 21.70 -4.54 4.08
N LEU A 32 21.38 -3.52 3.31
CA LEU A 32 21.58 -3.49 1.85
C LEU A 32 22.45 -2.29 1.53
N ALA A 33 23.49 -2.47 0.77
CA ALA A 33 24.43 -1.40 0.44
C ALA A 33 23.70 -0.12 -0.02
N GLY A 34 23.48 0.80 0.90
CA GLY A 34 23.19 2.21 0.68
C GLY A 34 21.78 2.70 0.94
N LYS A 35 20.67 2.14 0.46
CA LYS A 35 19.34 2.80 0.52
C LYS A 35 18.20 1.83 0.77
N THR A 36 17.23 2.27 1.60
CA THR A 36 15.94 1.59 1.74
C THR A 36 15.22 1.51 0.40
N LYS A 37 14.78 0.33 0.05
CA LYS A 37 13.99 0.05 -1.16
C LYS A 37 12.56 0.59 -1.03
N ILE A 38 11.92 0.85 -2.16
CA ILE A 38 10.56 1.39 -2.19
C ILE A 38 9.61 0.40 -2.87
N LEU A 39 8.63 -0.05 -2.10
CA LEU A 39 7.47 -0.78 -2.56
C LEU A 39 6.27 0.19 -2.58
N THR A 40 5.84 0.60 -3.75
CA THR A 40 4.68 1.49 -3.88
C THR A 40 3.37 0.71 -3.81
N VAL A 41 2.44 1.16 -2.95
CA VAL A 41 1.15 0.50 -2.75
C VAL A 41 0.14 1.05 -3.75
N ILE A 42 -0.30 0.21 -4.68
CA ILE A 42 -1.24 0.56 -5.75
C ILE A 42 -2.45 -0.37 -5.82
N LYS A 43 -2.80 -1.00 -4.71
CA LYS A 43 -4.01 -1.82 -4.54
C LYS A 43 -5.29 -0.99 -4.70
N ALA A 44 -6.45 -1.65 -4.81
CA ALA A 44 -7.77 -1.03 -4.98
C ALA A 44 -7.75 0.00 -6.11
N ASP A 45 -7.37 -0.45 -7.31
CA ASP A 45 -7.21 0.36 -8.52
C ASP A 45 -6.32 1.61 -8.30
N ALA A 46 -5.18 1.43 -7.61
CA ALA A 46 -4.30 2.52 -7.19
C ALA A 46 -5.02 3.58 -6.34
N TYR A 47 -5.79 3.12 -5.35
CA TYR A 47 -6.65 3.97 -4.51
C TYR A 47 -7.63 4.82 -5.37
N GLY A 48 -8.17 4.21 -6.43
CA GLY A 48 -9.09 4.85 -7.37
C GLY A 48 -8.43 5.74 -8.43
N HIS A 49 -7.10 5.73 -8.54
CA HIS A 49 -6.36 6.56 -9.50
C HIS A 49 -6.08 5.86 -10.85
N GLY A 50 -6.56 4.63 -11.03
CA GLY A 50 -6.28 3.80 -12.20
C GLY A 50 -4.95 3.04 -12.08
N MET A 51 -5.02 1.77 -11.73
CA MET A 51 -3.85 0.96 -11.39
C MET A 51 -2.84 0.83 -12.55
N ILE A 52 -3.31 0.59 -13.78
CA ILE A 52 -2.42 0.38 -14.92
C ILE A 52 -1.62 1.65 -15.29
N PRO A 53 -2.23 2.83 -15.48
CA PRO A 53 -1.48 4.06 -15.78
C PRO A 53 -0.53 4.45 -14.65
N VAL A 54 -0.95 4.30 -13.38
CA VAL A 54 -0.08 4.55 -12.21
C VAL A 54 1.11 3.59 -12.21
N ALA A 55 0.89 2.28 -12.40
CA ALA A 55 1.95 1.29 -12.48
C ALA A 55 2.98 1.61 -13.58
N LYS A 56 2.53 2.01 -14.77
CA LYS A 56 3.42 2.40 -15.88
C LYS A 56 4.33 3.58 -15.52
N VAL A 57 3.82 4.55 -14.77
CA VAL A 57 4.64 5.68 -14.26
C VAL A 57 5.67 5.19 -13.26
N LEU A 58 5.26 4.36 -12.30
CA LEU A 58 6.14 3.84 -11.25
C LEU A 58 7.25 2.94 -11.79
N VAL A 59 6.96 2.15 -12.83
CA VAL A 59 7.97 1.36 -13.57
C VAL A 59 9.02 2.27 -14.20
N LYS A 60 8.61 3.36 -14.85
CA LYS A 60 9.55 4.37 -15.41
C LYS A 60 10.38 5.03 -14.32
N GLU A 61 9.84 5.22 -13.13
CA GLU A 61 10.57 5.73 -11.96
C GLU A 61 11.40 4.63 -11.25
N LYS A 62 11.46 3.41 -11.79
CA LYS A 62 12.28 2.30 -11.30
C LYS A 62 12.02 2.00 -9.82
N VAL A 63 10.74 1.88 -9.42
CA VAL A 63 10.40 1.39 -8.08
C VAL A 63 10.80 -0.08 -7.94
N ASP A 64 11.16 -0.49 -6.72
CA ASP A 64 11.68 -1.83 -6.49
C ASP A 64 10.57 -2.88 -6.50
N PHE A 65 9.40 -2.54 -5.98
CA PHE A 65 8.21 -3.40 -5.95
C PHE A 65 6.93 -2.59 -6.16
N LEU A 66 5.91 -3.28 -6.65
CA LEU A 66 4.51 -2.85 -6.57
C LEU A 66 3.79 -3.69 -5.53
N GLY A 67 2.98 -3.06 -4.66
CA GLY A 67 2.21 -3.73 -3.62
C GLY A 67 0.73 -3.72 -3.95
N LEU A 68 0.12 -4.90 -3.99
CA LEU A 68 -1.28 -5.12 -4.34
C LEU A 68 -2.02 -5.84 -3.22
N SER A 69 -3.36 -5.78 -3.23
CA SER A 69 -4.16 -6.55 -2.29
C SER A 69 -4.12 -8.04 -2.64
N ASN A 70 -4.54 -8.41 -3.83
CA ASN A 70 -4.96 -9.76 -4.18
C ASN A 70 -4.38 -10.24 -5.52
N LEU A 71 -4.64 -11.50 -5.81
CA LEU A 71 -4.20 -12.18 -7.03
C LEU A 71 -4.74 -11.54 -8.30
N THR A 72 -6.03 -11.15 -8.32
CA THR A 72 -6.67 -10.59 -9.52
C THR A 72 -6.01 -9.29 -9.98
N GLU A 73 -5.68 -8.40 -9.04
CA GLU A 73 -4.91 -7.19 -9.33
C GLU A 73 -3.52 -7.53 -9.92
N GLY A 74 -2.85 -8.55 -9.36
CA GLY A 74 -1.56 -9.02 -9.85
C GLY A 74 -1.61 -9.53 -11.28
N ILE A 75 -2.60 -10.38 -11.57
CA ILE A 75 -2.86 -10.91 -12.93
C ILE A 75 -3.13 -9.77 -13.91
N THR A 76 -3.95 -8.81 -13.52
CA THR A 76 -4.30 -7.64 -14.35
C THR A 76 -3.06 -6.86 -14.75
N LEU A 77 -2.15 -6.58 -13.80
CA LEU A 77 -0.89 -5.88 -14.12
C LEU A 77 0.04 -6.73 -15.00
N ARG A 78 0.12 -8.04 -14.76
CA ARG A 78 0.93 -8.92 -15.61
C ARG A 78 0.41 -8.97 -17.04
N LYS A 79 -0.92 -9.07 -17.23
CA LYS A 79 -1.57 -8.98 -18.56
C LYS A 79 -1.34 -7.62 -19.23
N ALA A 80 -1.22 -6.54 -18.45
CA ALA A 80 -0.84 -5.21 -18.95
C ALA A 80 0.67 -5.05 -19.24
N GLY A 81 1.47 -6.12 -19.16
CA GLY A 81 2.89 -6.14 -19.49
C GLY A 81 3.83 -5.62 -18.38
N ILE A 82 3.35 -5.42 -17.17
CA ILE A 82 4.17 -4.97 -16.04
C ILE A 82 5.04 -6.13 -15.55
N LYS A 83 6.37 -5.96 -15.61
CA LYS A 83 7.37 -6.97 -15.20
C LYS A 83 7.98 -6.71 -13.82
N THR A 84 7.86 -5.49 -13.27
CA THR A 84 8.33 -5.13 -11.93
C THR A 84 7.86 -6.16 -10.88
N PRO A 85 8.67 -6.52 -9.88
CA PRO A 85 8.26 -7.38 -8.79
C PRO A 85 6.95 -6.91 -8.14
N ILE A 86 6.02 -7.84 -7.89
CA ILE A 86 4.71 -7.57 -7.29
C ILE A 86 4.59 -8.39 -6.01
N LEU A 87 4.35 -7.69 -4.89
CA LEU A 87 4.03 -8.31 -3.61
C LEU A 87 2.52 -8.26 -3.37
N LEU A 88 1.91 -9.42 -3.10
CA LEU A 88 0.53 -9.54 -2.65
C LEU A 88 0.48 -9.41 -1.12
N PHE A 89 -0.32 -8.47 -0.60
CA PHE A 89 -0.41 -8.21 0.85
C PHE A 89 -1.38 -9.12 1.58
N GLU A 90 -2.39 -9.62 0.88
CA GLU A 90 -3.32 -10.61 1.43
C GLU A 90 -2.64 -11.98 1.48
N THR A 91 -3.01 -12.79 2.47
CA THR A 91 -2.75 -14.21 2.37
C THR A 91 -3.73 -14.80 1.35
N THR A 92 -3.19 -15.49 0.38
CA THR A 92 -3.97 -16.16 -0.66
C THR A 92 -4.37 -17.57 -0.21
N LEU A 93 -5.38 -18.15 -0.82
CA LEU A 93 -5.76 -19.52 -0.57
C LEU A 93 -4.83 -20.50 -1.31
N ALA A 94 -4.75 -21.75 -0.82
CA ALA A 94 -3.89 -22.78 -1.40
C ALA A 94 -4.23 -23.07 -2.87
N GLU A 95 -5.51 -23.00 -3.25
CA GLU A 95 -6.00 -23.19 -4.63
C GLU A 95 -5.44 -22.16 -5.61
N GLN A 96 -5.05 -20.98 -5.10
CA GLN A 96 -4.49 -19.88 -5.91
C GLN A 96 -2.98 -20.04 -6.17
N ALA A 97 -2.32 -21.01 -5.54
CA ALA A 97 -0.87 -21.19 -5.61
C ALA A 97 -0.36 -21.36 -7.05
N LYS A 98 -1.12 -22.07 -7.90
CA LYS A 98 -0.78 -22.25 -9.32
C LYS A 98 -0.69 -20.91 -10.05
N ASP A 99 -1.68 -20.05 -9.91
CA ASP A 99 -1.73 -18.78 -10.62
C ASP A 99 -0.68 -17.79 -10.09
N ILE A 100 -0.39 -17.80 -8.79
CA ILE A 100 0.69 -17.02 -8.19
C ILE A 100 2.02 -17.32 -8.91
N ILE A 101 2.30 -18.59 -9.15
CA ILE A 101 3.53 -19.03 -9.80
C ILE A 101 3.51 -18.71 -11.30
N ASP A 102 2.43 -19.02 -12.00
CA ASP A 102 2.29 -18.80 -13.44
C ASP A 102 2.42 -17.32 -13.80
N TYR A 103 1.89 -16.43 -12.96
CA TYR A 103 2.01 -14.97 -13.11
C TYR A 103 3.24 -14.37 -12.41
N ARG A 104 4.14 -15.18 -11.84
CA ARG A 104 5.38 -14.72 -11.18
C ARG A 104 5.11 -13.62 -10.16
N LEU A 105 4.19 -13.88 -9.24
CA LEU A 105 3.84 -12.97 -8.14
C LEU A 105 4.56 -13.42 -6.87
N THR A 106 4.86 -12.47 -5.99
CA THR A 106 5.45 -12.75 -4.68
C THR A 106 4.32 -12.74 -3.65
N PRO A 107 3.91 -13.88 -3.09
CA PRO A 107 2.84 -13.92 -2.10
C PRO A 107 3.35 -13.59 -0.70
N THR A 108 2.44 -13.06 0.12
CA THR A 108 2.61 -12.99 1.57
C THR A 108 2.05 -14.27 2.19
N VAL A 109 2.86 -14.96 2.99
CA VAL A 109 2.56 -16.27 3.55
C VAL A 109 2.48 -16.19 5.09
N CYS A 110 1.42 -16.77 5.67
CA CYS A 110 1.25 -16.93 7.11
C CYS A 110 0.59 -18.26 7.49
N THR A 111 0.43 -19.21 6.55
CA THR A 111 -0.10 -20.55 6.81
C THR A 111 0.81 -21.63 6.19
N HIS A 112 0.87 -22.78 6.82
CA HIS A 112 1.61 -23.93 6.29
C HIS A 112 0.94 -24.50 5.03
N GLU A 113 -0.38 -24.44 4.97
CA GLU A 113 -1.17 -24.93 3.85
C GLU A 113 -0.83 -24.21 2.54
N LEU A 114 -0.86 -22.86 2.54
CA LEU A 114 -0.44 -22.08 1.38
C LEU A 114 1.02 -22.35 1.01
N ALA A 115 1.91 -22.43 2.01
CA ALA A 115 3.33 -22.70 1.75
C ALA A 115 3.53 -24.08 1.10
N ALA A 116 2.84 -25.10 1.57
CA ALA A 116 2.91 -26.46 0.99
C ALA A 116 2.39 -26.48 -0.46
N ALA A 117 1.28 -25.81 -0.73
CA ALA A 117 0.71 -25.69 -2.08
C ALA A 117 1.68 -24.95 -3.04
N LEU A 118 2.24 -23.82 -2.60
CA LEU A 118 3.26 -23.09 -3.38
C LEU A 118 4.48 -23.95 -3.67
N ASN A 119 5.02 -24.65 -2.65
CA ASN A 119 6.16 -25.54 -2.83
C ASN A 119 5.87 -26.68 -3.82
N HIS A 120 4.69 -27.29 -3.75
CA HIS A 120 4.26 -28.35 -4.65
C HIS A 120 4.18 -27.87 -6.11
N TYR A 121 3.51 -26.74 -6.37
CA TYR A 121 3.42 -26.21 -7.72
C TYR A 121 4.75 -25.67 -8.24
N ALA A 122 5.58 -25.06 -7.38
CA ALA A 122 6.93 -24.63 -7.74
C ALA A 122 7.83 -25.81 -8.16
N GLN A 123 7.72 -26.94 -7.44
CA GLN A 123 8.39 -28.20 -7.83
C GLN A 123 7.95 -28.69 -9.21
N LYS A 124 6.64 -28.71 -9.48
CA LYS A 124 6.11 -29.09 -10.81
C LYS A 124 6.61 -28.17 -11.92
N ARG A 125 6.78 -26.86 -11.64
CA ARG A 125 7.29 -25.87 -12.58
C ARG A 125 8.83 -25.80 -12.62
N LYS A 126 9.52 -26.60 -11.81
CA LYS A 126 11.01 -26.61 -11.69
C LYS A 126 11.55 -25.21 -11.40
N CYS A 127 10.91 -24.50 -10.49
CA CYS A 127 11.30 -23.13 -10.10
C CYS A 127 11.34 -22.96 -8.57
N VAL A 128 11.92 -21.84 -8.14
CA VAL A 128 11.89 -21.38 -6.75
C VAL A 128 11.03 -20.14 -6.68
N VAL A 129 10.12 -20.09 -5.72
CA VAL A 129 9.20 -18.96 -5.50
C VAL A 129 9.69 -18.12 -4.34
N ASP A 130 9.83 -16.82 -4.57
CA ASP A 130 10.08 -15.84 -3.52
C ASP A 130 8.80 -15.58 -2.72
N ILE A 131 8.89 -15.68 -1.40
CA ILE A 131 7.78 -15.40 -0.50
C ILE A 131 8.18 -14.38 0.56
N HIS A 132 7.20 -13.61 1.05
CA HIS A 132 7.36 -12.80 2.26
C HIS A 132 6.52 -13.39 3.39
N VAL A 133 7.12 -13.60 4.56
CA VAL A 133 6.41 -14.10 5.73
C VAL A 133 5.75 -12.94 6.46
N LYS A 134 4.44 -13.07 6.71
CA LYS A 134 3.68 -12.10 7.49
C LYS A 134 3.73 -12.47 8.97
N VAL A 135 4.23 -11.53 9.77
CA VAL A 135 4.27 -11.62 11.23
C VAL A 135 3.27 -10.62 11.80
N ASP A 136 2.42 -11.06 12.70
CA ASP A 136 1.55 -10.17 13.46
C ASP A 136 2.26 -9.74 14.75
N THR A 137 2.49 -8.44 14.83
CA THR A 137 3.08 -7.78 16.01
C THR A 137 2.07 -6.88 16.72
N GLY A 138 0.76 -7.05 16.39
CA GLY A 138 -0.31 -6.30 17.03
C GLY A 138 -1.28 -5.59 16.07
N MET A 139 -1.26 -5.90 14.75
CA MET A 139 -2.31 -5.46 13.84
C MET A 139 -3.60 -6.27 14.01
N GLY A 140 -3.51 -7.55 14.41
CA GLY A 140 -4.65 -8.41 14.69
C GLY A 140 -5.50 -8.79 13.46
N ARG A 141 -4.90 -8.82 12.28
CA ARG A 141 -5.63 -9.07 11.02
C ARG A 141 -5.12 -10.26 10.24
N LEU A 142 -3.85 -10.30 9.95
CA LEU A 142 -3.17 -11.34 9.18
C LEU A 142 -1.75 -11.52 9.72
N GLY A 143 -1.27 -12.76 9.74
CA GLY A 143 0.10 -13.06 10.12
C GLY A 143 0.17 -14.13 11.19
N VAL A 144 1.34 -14.73 11.31
CA VAL A 144 1.69 -15.59 12.44
C VAL A 144 2.08 -14.68 13.61
N TRP A 145 1.60 -14.98 14.83
CA TRP A 145 2.00 -14.20 16.01
C TRP A 145 3.51 -14.17 16.17
N HIS A 146 4.05 -13.06 16.61
CA HIS A 146 5.51 -12.86 16.65
C HIS A 146 6.23 -13.90 17.55
N GLU A 147 5.56 -14.44 18.56
CA GLU A 147 6.07 -15.49 19.44
C GLU A 147 6.27 -16.83 18.68
N GLU A 148 5.40 -17.13 17.74
CA GLU A 148 5.40 -18.37 16.97
C GLU A 148 6.20 -18.25 15.65
N ALA A 149 6.52 -17.01 15.23
CA ALA A 149 7.07 -16.72 13.91
C ALA A 149 8.41 -17.41 13.66
N LEU A 150 9.29 -17.51 14.65
CA LEU A 150 10.57 -18.21 14.50
C LEU A 150 10.38 -19.70 14.14
N GLY A 151 9.50 -20.39 14.87
CA GLY A 151 9.15 -21.80 14.62
C GLY A 151 8.53 -22.00 13.25
N PHE A 152 7.62 -21.10 12.87
CA PHE A 152 6.98 -21.11 11.55
C PHE A 152 8.00 -20.94 10.42
N ILE A 153 8.87 -19.94 10.49
CA ILE A 153 9.91 -19.68 9.49
C ILE A 153 10.87 -20.85 9.36
N LYS A 154 11.31 -21.47 10.48
CA LYS A 154 12.15 -22.68 10.47
C LYS A 154 11.46 -23.86 9.77
N LYS A 155 10.14 -24.02 9.89
CA LYS A 155 9.40 -25.04 9.14
C LYS A 155 9.36 -24.72 7.64
N LEU A 156 9.11 -23.45 7.27
CA LEU A 156 9.10 -23.02 5.88
C LEU A 156 10.46 -23.17 5.18
N SER A 157 11.57 -22.95 5.89
CA SER A 157 12.92 -23.09 5.31
C SER A 157 13.28 -24.50 4.87
N ARG A 158 12.50 -25.52 5.28
CA ARG A 158 12.64 -26.91 4.80
C ARG A 158 12.00 -27.14 3.43
N LEU A 159 11.19 -26.21 2.94
CA LEU A 159 10.51 -26.28 1.66
C LEU A 159 11.44 -25.81 0.54
N ARG A 160 12.09 -26.73 -0.16
CA ARG A 160 13.21 -26.47 -1.07
C ARG A 160 12.88 -25.59 -2.28
N ASN A 161 11.61 -25.51 -2.66
CA ASN A 161 11.16 -24.70 -3.80
C ASN A 161 10.59 -23.33 -3.37
N LEU A 162 10.75 -22.97 -2.09
CA LEU A 162 10.44 -21.63 -1.57
C LEU A 162 11.70 -20.94 -1.09
N ARG A 163 11.81 -19.65 -1.38
CA ARG A 163 12.83 -18.77 -0.80
C ARG A 163 12.16 -17.69 0.03
N ILE A 164 12.43 -17.67 1.32
CA ILE A 164 11.94 -16.60 2.21
C ILE A 164 12.76 -15.35 1.90
N GLN A 165 12.26 -14.53 0.99
CA GLN A 165 12.92 -13.29 0.56
C GLN A 165 12.73 -12.17 1.57
N GLY A 166 11.59 -12.15 2.27
CA GLY A 166 11.30 -11.07 3.19
C GLY A 166 10.43 -11.46 4.38
N ILE A 167 10.47 -10.59 5.40
CA ILE A 167 9.60 -10.66 6.58
C ILE A 167 8.90 -9.32 6.74
N CYS A 168 7.60 -9.34 7.05
CA CYS A 168 6.86 -8.11 7.21
C CYS A 168 5.85 -8.14 8.37
N THR A 169 5.64 -6.97 8.95
CA THR A 169 4.49 -6.67 9.81
C THR A 169 3.73 -5.45 9.27
N HIS A 170 2.77 -4.93 10.03
CA HIS A 170 2.07 -3.69 9.70
C HIS A 170 1.76 -2.89 10.95
N PHE A 171 1.90 -1.57 10.86
CA PHE A 171 1.60 -0.64 11.95
C PHE A 171 0.15 -0.18 11.87
N PRO A 172 -0.70 -0.47 12.87
CA PRO A 172 -2.09 0.01 12.91
C PRO A 172 -2.19 1.50 13.28
N SER A 173 -1.28 2.01 14.10
CA SER A 173 -1.38 3.31 14.76
C SER A 173 -0.06 4.11 14.72
N ALA A 174 0.69 4.01 13.62
CA ALA A 174 1.97 4.73 13.50
C ALA A 174 1.84 6.27 13.58
N ASP A 175 0.67 6.79 13.34
CA ASP A 175 0.30 8.20 13.39
C ASP A 175 -0.12 8.67 14.79
N THR A 176 -0.68 7.79 15.61
CA THR A 176 -1.35 8.13 16.88
C THR A 176 -0.69 7.51 18.11
N ASP A 177 -0.09 6.31 18.00
CA ASP A 177 0.53 5.61 19.13
C ASP A 177 1.99 5.24 18.85
N ARG A 178 2.87 6.12 19.32
CA ARG A 178 4.32 5.95 19.16
C ARG A 178 4.88 4.78 19.99
N ALA A 179 4.39 4.61 21.21
CA ALA A 179 4.90 3.58 22.12
C ALA A 179 4.59 2.18 21.59
N PHE A 180 3.33 1.97 21.15
CA PHE A 180 2.92 0.72 20.56
C PHE A 180 3.67 0.41 19.27
N THR A 181 3.85 1.40 18.40
CA THR A 181 4.63 1.22 17.16
C THR A 181 6.10 0.87 17.42
N GLN A 182 6.72 1.47 18.43
CA GLN A 182 8.08 1.12 18.86
C GLN A 182 8.16 -0.32 19.40
N LYS A 183 7.16 -0.76 20.17
CA LYS A 183 7.06 -2.15 20.64
C LYS A 183 6.98 -3.13 19.44
N GLN A 184 6.19 -2.83 18.43
CA GLN A 184 6.10 -3.65 17.20
C GLN A 184 7.47 -3.73 16.48
N ILE A 185 8.19 -2.62 16.38
CA ILE A 185 9.54 -2.58 15.80
C ILE A 185 10.49 -3.45 16.62
N GLN A 186 10.45 -3.37 17.95
CA GLN A 186 11.29 -4.17 18.85
C GLN A 186 11.03 -5.66 18.69
N GLN A 187 9.77 -6.09 18.66
CA GLN A 187 9.38 -7.48 18.44
C GLN A 187 9.92 -8.03 17.10
N LEU A 188 9.76 -7.23 16.01
CA LEU A 188 10.28 -7.60 14.70
C LEU A 188 11.84 -7.65 14.73
N SER A 189 12.49 -6.73 15.42
CA SER A 189 13.96 -6.70 15.56
C SER A 189 14.50 -7.92 16.28
N THR A 190 13.82 -8.34 17.34
CA THR A 190 14.16 -9.55 18.09
C THR A 190 14.09 -10.79 17.20
N LEU A 191 13.00 -10.95 16.45
CA LEU A 191 12.83 -12.06 15.49
C LEU A 191 13.94 -12.06 14.44
N VAL A 192 14.21 -10.89 13.82
CA VAL A 192 15.26 -10.78 12.79
C VAL A 192 16.65 -11.10 13.38
N GLY A 193 16.93 -10.68 14.62
CA GLY A 193 18.16 -11.03 15.33
C GLY A 193 18.31 -12.55 15.56
N GLN A 194 17.21 -13.24 15.90
CA GLN A 194 17.19 -14.69 16.05
C GLN A 194 17.43 -15.43 14.71
N LEU A 195 16.83 -14.94 13.63
CA LEU A 195 17.00 -15.51 12.30
C LEU A 195 18.41 -15.33 11.74
N LYS A 196 19.03 -14.18 11.95
CA LYS A 196 20.44 -13.95 11.56
C LYS A 196 21.40 -14.94 12.23
N ARG A 197 21.15 -15.32 13.47
CA ARG A 197 21.96 -16.34 14.18
C ARG A 197 21.76 -17.77 13.62
N SER A 198 20.68 -17.98 12.85
CA SER A 198 20.36 -19.27 12.21
C SER A 198 20.74 -19.32 10.73
N ASP A 199 21.64 -18.44 10.26
CA ASP A 199 22.11 -18.34 8.89
C ASP A 199 20.98 -18.11 7.85
N SER A 200 19.86 -17.53 8.27
CA SER A 200 18.74 -17.22 7.38
C SER A 200 19.03 -15.97 6.56
N ASN A 201 19.14 -16.12 5.26
CA ASN A 201 19.41 -15.01 4.32
C ASN A 201 18.11 -14.26 3.96
N ILE A 202 17.61 -13.43 4.87
CA ILE A 202 16.44 -12.58 4.65
C ILE A 202 16.88 -11.26 4.01
N LEU A 203 16.44 -11.02 2.79
CA LEU A 203 16.79 -9.78 2.05
C LEU A 203 16.00 -8.57 2.52
N TYR A 204 14.68 -8.75 2.79
CA TYR A 204 13.78 -7.64 3.10
C TYR A 204 13.14 -7.78 4.46
N VAL A 205 13.21 -6.71 5.25
CA VAL A 205 12.46 -6.55 6.49
C VAL A 205 11.62 -5.28 6.37
N HIS A 206 10.29 -5.41 6.43
CA HIS A 206 9.44 -4.26 6.18
C HIS A 206 8.21 -4.17 7.08
N ALA A 207 7.97 -2.95 7.57
CA ALA A 207 6.80 -2.60 8.38
C ALA A 207 6.24 -1.22 7.98
N ALA A 208 7.12 -0.31 7.55
CA ALA A 208 6.83 1.09 7.36
C ALA A 208 5.80 1.33 6.25
N ASN A 209 4.59 1.75 6.62
CA ASN A 209 3.61 2.39 5.75
C ASN A 209 4.01 3.88 5.53
N SER A 210 3.13 4.71 4.98
CA SER A 210 3.41 6.14 4.77
C SER A 210 3.87 6.86 6.03
N MET A 211 3.19 6.65 7.18
CA MET A 211 3.58 7.26 8.44
C MET A 211 4.85 6.62 9.02
N GLY A 212 4.98 5.30 8.88
CA GLY A 212 6.19 4.57 9.28
C GLY A 212 7.45 5.07 8.60
N LEU A 213 7.36 5.46 7.32
CA LEU A 213 8.47 6.00 6.55
C LEU A 213 8.99 7.34 7.09
N VAL A 214 8.09 8.24 7.49
CA VAL A 214 8.47 9.59 7.96
C VAL A 214 8.68 9.68 9.47
N GLY A 215 8.02 8.82 10.24
CA GLY A 215 7.99 8.89 11.70
C GLY A 215 9.00 7.98 12.43
N TYR A 216 9.51 6.94 11.76
CA TYR A 216 10.29 5.89 12.41
C TYR A 216 11.52 5.49 11.57
N LYS A 217 12.70 5.81 12.09
CA LYS A 217 13.99 5.47 11.46
C LYS A 217 14.56 4.17 12.06
N ALA A 218 13.87 3.05 11.84
CA ALA A 218 14.36 1.76 12.32
C ALA A 218 15.34 1.15 11.31
N GLN A 219 16.61 1.01 11.69
CA GLN A 219 17.68 0.54 10.79
C GLN A 219 17.46 -0.85 10.22
N ILE A 220 16.67 -1.70 10.90
CA ILE A 220 16.34 -3.04 10.41
C ILE A 220 15.39 -3.01 9.21
N LEU A 221 14.63 -1.93 9.05
CA LEU A 221 13.65 -1.81 7.96
C LEU A 221 14.35 -1.31 6.71
N ASN A 222 14.34 -2.13 5.67
CA ASN A 222 15.04 -1.85 4.40
C ASN A 222 14.15 -1.84 3.17
N LEU A 223 12.81 -1.96 3.37
CA LEU A 223 11.80 -1.84 2.33
C LEU A 223 10.60 -1.04 2.87
N ALA A 224 10.38 0.17 2.37
CA ALA A 224 9.26 1.03 2.76
C ALA A 224 8.07 0.81 1.83
N ARG A 225 6.84 0.90 2.38
CA ARG A 225 5.59 0.65 1.68
C ARG A 225 4.65 1.87 1.70
N PRO A 226 5.05 3.01 1.10
CA PRO A 226 4.17 4.16 1.02
C PRO A 226 2.94 3.87 0.15
N GLY A 227 1.76 4.18 0.69
CA GLY A 227 0.48 4.16 -0.01
C GLY A 227 -0.09 5.58 -0.10
N LEU A 228 -0.69 6.06 0.98
CA LEU A 228 -1.39 7.34 1.03
C LEU A 228 -0.57 8.51 0.48
N MET A 229 0.68 8.62 0.91
CA MET A 229 1.57 9.71 0.48
C MET A 229 1.97 9.63 -1.00
N LEU A 230 1.87 8.47 -1.64
CA LEU A 230 2.07 8.36 -3.09
C LEU A 230 1.05 9.19 -3.87
N TYR A 231 -0.16 9.30 -3.34
CA TYR A 231 -1.28 10.03 -3.95
C TYR A 231 -1.37 11.48 -3.49
N GLY A 232 -0.41 11.96 -2.70
CA GLY A 232 -0.33 13.34 -2.25
C GLY A 232 -1.14 13.66 -0.99
N LEU A 233 -1.55 12.61 -0.25
CA LEU A 233 -2.29 12.76 1.00
C LEU A 233 -1.37 12.57 2.19
N TYR A 234 -1.56 13.36 3.22
CA TYR A 234 -0.76 13.32 4.43
C TYR A 234 -1.42 12.45 5.50
N PRO A 235 -0.69 11.49 6.12
CA PRO A 235 -1.27 10.60 7.14
C PRO A 235 -1.62 11.30 8.46
N ARG A 236 -1.11 12.52 8.68
CA ARG A 236 -1.50 13.38 9.81
C ARG A 236 -1.28 14.84 9.48
N PRO A 237 -2.01 15.79 10.14
CA PRO A 237 -1.80 17.23 10.01
C PRO A 237 -0.36 17.65 10.38
N GLY A 238 0.13 18.71 9.77
CA GLY A 238 1.46 19.28 10.02
C GLY A 238 2.61 18.65 9.23
N LEU A 239 2.38 17.51 8.58
CA LEU A 239 3.40 16.91 7.69
C LEU A 239 3.61 17.70 6.40
N GLU A 240 2.60 18.41 5.92
CA GLU A 240 2.66 19.28 4.75
C GLU A 240 3.73 20.37 4.86
N LYS A 241 4.07 20.79 6.08
CA LYS A 241 5.15 21.75 6.35
C LYS A 241 6.54 21.16 6.15
N LYS A 242 6.67 19.83 6.17
CA LYS A 242 7.97 19.13 6.12
C LYS A 242 8.17 18.32 4.85
N VAL A 243 7.09 17.91 4.20
CA VAL A 243 7.11 17.03 3.04
C VAL A 243 6.26 17.63 1.94
N ASN A 244 6.87 18.00 0.83
CA ASN A 244 6.17 18.62 -0.30
C ASN A 244 5.59 17.54 -1.22
N LEU A 245 4.35 17.13 -0.97
CA LEU A 245 3.58 16.24 -1.85
C LEU A 245 2.63 17.04 -2.74
N ARG A 246 2.21 16.42 -3.85
CA ARG A 246 1.23 16.98 -4.77
C ARG A 246 0.00 16.07 -4.81
N PRO A 247 -1.21 16.56 -4.53
CA PRO A 247 -2.44 15.78 -4.73
C PRO A 247 -2.50 15.26 -6.17
N ALA A 248 -2.78 13.96 -6.29
CA ALA A 248 -2.78 13.30 -7.59
C ALA A 248 -4.18 13.22 -8.21
N MET A 249 -5.23 13.50 -7.46
CA MET A 249 -6.61 13.45 -7.93
C MET A 249 -7.31 14.77 -7.66
N SER A 250 -8.14 15.20 -8.61
CA SER A 250 -9.08 16.31 -8.45
C SER A 250 -10.45 15.91 -9.01
N VAL A 251 -11.51 16.37 -8.36
CA VAL A 251 -12.89 16.21 -8.81
C VAL A 251 -13.38 17.54 -9.35
N HIS A 252 -13.94 17.52 -10.54
CA HIS A 252 -14.45 18.68 -11.24
C HIS A 252 -15.93 18.51 -11.52
N SER A 253 -16.68 19.60 -11.41
CA SER A 253 -18.09 19.61 -11.78
C SER A 253 -18.48 20.96 -12.36
N LYS A 254 -19.39 20.96 -13.36
CA LYS A 254 -19.93 22.16 -13.97
C LYS A 254 -21.15 22.65 -13.17
N ILE A 255 -21.33 23.96 -13.09
CA ILE A 255 -22.57 24.51 -12.59
C ILE A 255 -23.66 24.29 -13.63
N ILE A 256 -24.74 23.62 -13.23
CA ILE A 256 -25.90 23.34 -14.12
C ILE A 256 -27.07 24.26 -13.88
N PHE A 257 -27.12 24.93 -12.71
CA PHE A 257 -28.19 25.87 -12.37
C PHE A 257 -27.72 26.90 -11.37
N LEU A 258 -28.13 28.15 -11.54
CA LEU A 258 -27.95 29.25 -10.59
C LEU A 258 -29.28 29.78 -10.13
N LYS A 259 -29.41 30.02 -8.84
CA LYS A 259 -30.62 30.52 -8.19
C LYS A 259 -30.30 31.55 -7.14
N ARG A 260 -30.95 32.72 -7.23
CA ARG A 260 -30.93 33.69 -6.15
C ARG A 260 -31.95 33.29 -5.09
N ILE A 261 -31.58 33.34 -3.83
CA ILE A 261 -32.45 33.07 -2.69
C ILE A 261 -32.39 34.22 -1.69
N GLU A 262 -33.53 34.53 -1.08
CA GLU A 262 -33.63 35.56 -0.08
C GLU A 262 -33.31 35.01 1.35
N LYS A 263 -33.05 35.92 2.27
CA LYS A 263 -32.87 35.61 3.71
C LYS A 263 -34.02 34.72 4.21
N GLY A 264 -33.71 33.69 4.99
CA GLY A 264 -34.69 32.76 5.59
C GLY A 264 -35.03 31.57 4.71
N ARG A 265 -34.61 31.52 3.42
CA ARG A 265 -34.79 30.34 2.57
C ARG A 265 -33.82 29.24 2.95
N SER A 266 -34.33 28.02 3.02
CA SER A 266 -33.51 26.82 3.29
C SER A 266 -33.15 26.08 2.01
N ILE A 267 -32.09 25.26 2.09
CA ILE A 267 -31.58 24.48 0.96
C ILE A 267 -31.57 23.00 1.35
N SER A 268 -32.00 22.15 0.38
CA SER A 268 -31.88 20.71 0.39
C SER A 268 -32.53 19.98 1.58
N TYR A 269 -32.27 18.67 1.65
CA TYR A 269 -32.85 17.78 2.67
C TYR A 269 -32.46 18.17 4.08
N GLY A 270 -33.41 18.04 5.01
CA GLY A 270 -33.20 18.37 6.40
C GLY A 270 -33.08 19.87 6.69
N ARG A 271 -33.08 20.73 5.66
CA ARG A 271 -33.02 22.19 5.80
C ARG A 271 -31.89 22.66 6.74
N THR A 272 -30.76 21.95 6.72
CA THR A 272 -29.63 22.23 7.63
C THR A 272 -28.94 23.56 7.33
N PHE A 273 -29.09 24.07 6.11
CA PHE A 273 -28.64 25.41 5.73
C PHE A 273 -29.81 26.32 5.50
N VAL A 274 -29.84 27.46 6.20
CA VAL A 274 -30.79 28.55 6.01
C VAL A 274 -30.03 29.83 5.67
N ALA A 275 -30.41 30.49 4.59
CA ALA A 275 -29.74 31.71 4.13
C ALA A 275 -29.88 32.86 5.17
N ARG A 276 -28.77 33.37 5.68
CA ARG A 276 -28.73 34.48 6.64
C ARG A 276 -28.82 35.85 5.98
N ARG A 277 -28.59 35.91 4.66
CA ARG A 277 -28.69 37.09 3.80
C ARG A 277 -29.06 36.64 2.36
N PRO A 278 -29.53 37.55 1.48
CA PRO A 278 -29.68 37.22 0.08
C PRO A 278 -28.39 36.71 -0.51
N MET A 279 -28.45 35.60 -1.29
CA MET A 279 -27.27 34.96 -1.90
C MET A 279 -27.61 34.21 -3.19
N THR A 280 -26.59 33.91 -4.00
CA THR A 280 -26.72 33.03 -5.16
C THR A 280 -26.28 31.61 -4.76
N VAL A 281 -27.07 30.62 -5.15
CA VAL A 281 -26.79 29.20 -4.94
C VAL A 281 -26.53 28.56 -6.28
N ALA A 282 -25.46 27.78 -6.38
CA ALA A 282 -25.13 26.98 -7.54
C ALA A 282 -25.48 25.50 -7.30
N THR A 283 -26.11 24.87 -8.28
CA THR A 283 -26.35 23.43 -8.30
C THR A 283 -25.30 22.75 -9.16
N LEU A 284 -24.68 21.74 -8.61
CA LEU A 284 -23.68 20.88 -9.27
C LEU A 284 -24.27 19.47 -9.43
N PRO A 285 -24.05 18.78 -10.57
CA PRO A 285 -24.52 17.42 -10.81
C PRO A 285 -23.56 16.38 -10.20
N ILE A 286 -23.30 16.53 -8.90
CA ILE A 286 -22.51 15.60 -8.08
C ILE A 286 -23.26 15.38 -6.76
N GLY A 287 -23.31 14.16 -6.29
CA GLY A 287 -24.03 13.83 -5.05
C GLY A 287 -23.74 12.43 -4.53
N TYR A 288 -24.69 11.87 -3.82
CA TYR A 288 -24.53 10.59 -3.12
C TYR A 288 -24.15 9.43 -4.02
N SER A 289 -24.70 9.36 -5.24
CA SER A 289 -24.38 8.33 -6.22
C SER A 289 -22.91 8.35 -6.66
N ASP A 290 -22.25 9.49 -6.48
CA ASP A 290 -20.85 9.68 -6.82
C ASP A 290 -19.93 9.45 -5.60
N GLY A 291 -20.48 9.02 -4.46
CA GLY A 291 -19.74 8.83 -3.21
C GLY A 291 -19.46 10.13 -2.43
N TYR A 292 -20.12 11.26 -2.81
CA TYR A 292 -19.97 12.53 -2.09
C TYR A 292 -20.81 12.47 -0.80
N LEU A 293 -20.15 12.56 0.34
CA LEU A 293 -20.80 12.50 1.64
C LEU A 293 -21.62 13.77 1.92
N ARG A 294 -22.70 13.61 2.66
CA ARG A 294 -23.59 14.68 3.09
C ARG A 294 -22.97 15.55 4.17
#